data_ff3d376cd163d44ca5fb9bdafc270017
#
_entry.id   ff3d376cd163d44ca5fb9bdafc270017
#
_cell.length_a   1.000
_cell.length_b   1.000
_cell.length_c   1.000
_cell.angle_alpha   90.00
_cell.angle_beta   90.00
_cell.angle_gamma   90.00
#
_symmetry.space_group_name_H-M   'P 1'
#
loop_
_entity.id
_entity.type
_entity.pdbx_description
1 polymer ?
#
loop_
_entity_poly.entity_id
_entity_poly.type
_entity_poly.pdbx_seq_one_letter_code
_entity_poly.pdbx_strand_id
1 'polypeptide(L)' 'MPLTVDFKCSKDDNRGIYYSETSRALIYLAMHETLEDVIKTINHEVYHHCLEENGESDKMDEEQEEKVIFFLQWADVAV' A
#
# COMPACT_ATOMS: atom_id res chain seq x y z
N MET A 1 2.71 -3.43 15.40
CA MET A 1 1.28 -3.06 15.48
C MET A 1 0.48 -3.60 14.31
N PRO A 2 -0.77 -4.02 14.52
CA PRO A 2 -1.59 -4.46 13.40
C PRO A 2 -1.94 -3.29 12.48
N LEU A 3 -2.07 -3.58 11.19
CA LEU A 3 -2.47 -2.60 10.20
C LEU A 3 -3.99 -2.40 10.24
N THR A 4 -4.41 -1.15 10.26
CA THR A 4 -5.82 -0.79 10.13
C THR A 4 -6.04 -0.21 8.73
N VAL A 5 -7.04 -0.73 8.01
CA VAL A 5 -7.39 -0.24 6.68
C VAL A 5 -8.72 0.50 6.75
N ASP A 6 -8.70 1.76 6.35
CA ASP A 6 -9.90 2.60 6.29
C ASP A 6 -10.23 2.91 4.83
N PHE A 7 -11.51 3.08 4.53
CA PHE A 7 -11.99 3.40 3.18
C PHE A 7 -12.67 4.75 3.15
N LYS A 8 -12.46 5.49 2.06
CA LYS A 8 -13.10 6.78 1.83
C LYS A 8 -13.68 6.81 0.41
N CYS A 9 -14.88 7.28 0.27
CA CYS A 9 -15.59 7.29 -1.01
C CYS A 9 -15.29 8.52 -1.88
N SER A 10 -14.40 9.39 -1.46
CA SER A 10 -14.01 10.59 -2.20
C SER A 10 -12.84 10.33 -3.13
N LYS A 11 -12.59 11.28 -4.02
CA LYS A 11 -11.39 11.30 -4.87
C LYS A 11 -10.26 12.04 -4.18
N ASP A 12 -9.04 11.65 -4.50
CA ASP A 12 -7.82 12.31 -4.06
C ASP A 12 -6.78 12.16 -5.17
N ASP A 13 -5.62 12.79 -5.03
CA ASP A 13 -4.52 12.63 -5.97
C ASP A 13 -3.88 11.23 -5.86
N ASN A 14 -4.10 10.56 -4.74
CA ASN A 14 -3.58 9.23 -4.48
C ASN A 14 -4.72 8.21 -4.45
N ARG A 15 -4.41 6.97 -4.83
CA ARG A 15 -5.35 5.84 -4.71
C ARG A 15 -5.42 5.33 -3.28
N GLY A 16 -4.29 5.44 -2.55
CA GLY A 16 -4.19 5.06 -1.16
C GLY A 16 -3.01 5.76 -0.52
N ILE A 17 -3.06 5.87 0.80
CA ILE A 17 -2.01 6.49 1.60
C ILE A 17 -1.73 5.60 2.80
N TYR A 18 -0.44 5.36 3.08
CA TYR A 18 -0.02 4.64 4.27
C TYR A 18 0.56 5.62 5.30
N TYR A 19 0.03 5.56 6.51
CA TYR A 19 0.49 6.37 7.64
C TYR A 19 1.29 5.47 8.59
N SER A 20 2.61 5.59 8.53
CA SER A 20 3.52 4.73 9.31
C SER A 20 3.37 4.94 10.81
N GLU A 21 3.16 6.17 11.25
CA GLU A 21 3.06 6.50 12.68
C GLU A 21 1.92 5.81 13.39
N THR A 22 0.82 5.56 12.69
CA THR A 22 -0.39 4.97 13.25
C THR A 22 -0.68 3.57 12.72
N SER A 23 0.16 3.05 11.83
CA SER A 23 -0.06 1.78 11.12
C SER A 23 -1.45 1.74 10.47
N ARG A 24 -1.79 2.80 9.76
CA ARG A 24 -3.06 2.93 9.06
C ARG A 24 -2.85 3.11 7.56
N ALA A 25 -3.73 2.49 6.80
CA ALA A 25 -3.82 2.71 5.36
C ALA A 25 -5.20 3.29 5.04
N LEU A 26 -5.24 4.32 4.21
CA LEU A 26 -6.48 4.93 3.76
C LEU A 26 -6.62 4.67 2.26
N ILE A 27 -7.75 4.11 1.85
CA ILE A 27 -8.02 3.74 0.46
C ILE A 27 -9.15 4.61 -0.09
N TYR A 28 -8.88 5.31 -1.20
CA TYR A 28 -9.87 6.18 -1.85
C TYR A 28 -10.61 5.38 -2.92
N LEU A 29 -11.79 4.88 -2.59
CA LEU A 29 -12.56 3.99 -3.47
C LEU A 29 -12.92 4.62 -4.81
N ALA A 30 -13.17 5.93 -4.84
CA ALA A 30 -13.55 6.62 -6.07
C ALA A 30 -12.41 6.72 -7.10
N MET A 31 -11.17 6.39 -6.70
CA MET A 31 -10.02 6.36 -7.59
C MET A 31 -9.81 5.00 -8.26
N HIS A 32 -10.74 4.08 -8.09
CA HIS A 32 -10.64 2.71 -8.58
C HIS A 32 -11.84 2.39 -9.47
N GLU A 33 -11.60 1.64 -10.54
CA GLU A 33 -12.65 1.25 -11.48
C GLU A 33 -13.25 -0.11 -11.15
N THR A 34 -12.46 -1.00 -10.57
CA THR A 34 -12.86 -2.38 -10.29
C THR A 34 -12.45 -2.78 -8.88
N LEU A 35 -13.05 -3.87 -8.39
CA LEU A 35 -12.66 -4.48 -7.13
C LEU A 35 -11.20 -4.95 -7.15
N GLU A 36 -10.72 -5.45 -8.29
CA GLU A 36 -9.31 -5.84 -8.44
C GLU A 36 -8.37 -4.66 -8.21
N ASP A 37 -8.72 -3.50 -8.72
CA ASP A 37 -7.93 -2.28 -8.50
C ASP A 37 -7.84 -1.94 -7.02
N VAL A 38 -8.95 -2.06 -6.30
CA VAL A 38 -9.00 -1.81 -4.86
C VAL A 38 -8.09 -2.80 -4.13
N ILE A 39 -8.16 -4.07 -4.49
CA ILE A 39 -7.32 -5.12 -3.88
C ILE A 39 -5.85 -4.84 -4.12
N LYS A 40 -5.47 -4.42 -5.32
CA LYS A 40 -4.08 -4.07 -5.64
C LYS A 40 -3.58 -2.91 -4.78
N THR A 41 -4.41 -1.90 -4.58
CA THR A 41 -4.05 -0.76 -3.73
C THR A 41 -3.89 -1.19 -2.27
N ILE A 42 -4.79 -2.02 -1.76
CA ILE A 42 -4.69 -2.56 -0.40
C ILE A 42 -3.38 -3.33 -0.25
N ASN A 43 -3.05 -4.21 -1.19
CA ASN A 43 -1.81 -4.98 -1.15
C ASN A 43 -0.58 -4.09 -1.17
N HIS A 44 -0.59 -3.01 -1.96
CA HIS A 44 0.49 -2.05 -2.00
C HIS A 44 0.76 -1.46 -0.61
N GLU A 45 -0.30 -1.04 0.08
CA GLU A 45 -0.17 -0.48 1.43
C GLU A 45 0.23 -1.54 2.47
N VAL A 46 -0.24 -2.77 2.31
CA VAL A 46 0.17 -3.91 3.16
C VAL A 46 1.67 -4.16 3.02
N TYR A 47 2.22 -4.08 1.81
CA TYR A 47 3.66 -4.25 1.62
C TYR A 47 4.47 -3.13 2.30
N HIS A 48 4.00 -1.89 2.25
CA HIS A 48 4.64 -0.80 3.00
C HIS A 48 4.70 -1.13 4.49
N HIS A 49 3.57 -1.60 5.03
CA HIS A 49 3.49 -1.97 6.44
C HIS A 49 4.43 -3.14 6.79
N CYS A 50 4.46 -4.16 5.95
CA CYS A 50 5.34 -5.32 6.15
C CYS A 50 6.81 -4.93 6.14
N LEU A 51 7.23 -4.09 5.21
CA LEU A 51 8.61 -3.62 5.13
C LEU A 51 8.98 -2.81 6.37
N GLU A 52 8.07 -1.99 6.85
CA GLU A 52 8.30 -1.20 8.06
C GLU A 52 8.41 -2.08 9.30
N GLU A 53 7.52 -3.06 9.47
CA GLU A 53 7.54 -3.97 10.62
C GLU A 53 8.82 -4.81 10.66
N ASN A 54 9.40 -5.11 9.50
CA ASN A 54 10.64 -5.86 9.41
C ASN A 54 11.90 -4.96 9.45
N GLY A 55 11.72 -3.65 9.59
CA GLY A 55 12.82 -2.68 9.64
C GLY A 55 13.46 -2.41 8.28
N GLU A 56 12.90 -2.92 7.20
CA GLU A 56 13.47 -2.73 5.85
C GLU A 56 13.28 -1.31 5.32
N SER A 57 12.21 -0.63 5.75
CA SER A 57 11.95 0.76 5.34
C SER A 57 13.06 1.72 5.74
N ASP A 58 13.71 1.46 6.89
CA ASP A 58 14.82 2.28 7.37
C ASP A 58 16.09 2.15 6.53
N LYS A 59 16.19 1.07 5.76
CA LYS A 59 17.36 0.75 4.92
C LYS A 59 17.21 1.24 3.49
N MET A 60 16.02 1.69 3.10
CA MET A 60 15.68 2.08 1.74
C MET A 60 15.12 3.49 1.71
N ASP A 61 15.37 4.23 0.63
CA ASP A 61 14.66 5.45 0.39
C ASP A 61 13.27 5.15 -0.19
N GLU A 62 12.42 6.15 -0.30
CA GLU A 62 11.05 6.00 -0.79
C GLU A 62 11.01 5.40 -2.20
N GLU A 63 11.91 5.83 -3.08
CA GLU A 63 11.97 5.32 -4.44
C GLU A 63 12.31 3.84 -4.50
N GLN A 64 13.28 3.40 -3.70
CA GLN A 64 13.66 1.99 -3.63
C GLN A 64 12.52 1.14 -3.05
N GLU A 65 11.86 1.63 -2.02
CA GLU A 65 10.74 0.94 -1.39
C GLU A 65 9.61 0.74 -2.39
N GLU A 66 9.27 1.75 -3.18
CA GLU A 66 8.25 1.65 -4.22
C GLU A 66 8.61 0.62 -5.29
N LYS A 67 9.87 0.55 -5.69
CA LYS A 67 10.35 -0.45 -6.65
C LYS A 67 10.23 -1.88 -6.10
N VAL A 68 10.58 -2.07 -4.84
CA VAL A 68 10.46 -3.37 -4.18
C VAL A 68 9.01 -3.81 -4.11
N ILE A 69 8.13 -2.91 -3.73
CA ILE A 69 6.69 -3.20 -3.63
C ILE A 69 6.12 -3.55 -5.00
N PHE A 70 6.49 -2.78 -6.02
CA PHE A 70 6.06 -3.06 -7.39
C PHE A 70 6.49 -4.46 -7.84
N PHE A 71 7.72 -4.83 -7.54
CA PHE A 71 8.24 -6.17 -7.86
C PHE A 71 7.47 -7.26 -7.12
N LEU A 72 7.19 -7.08 -5.84
CA LEU A 72 6.44 -8.03 -5.03
C LEU A 72 5.02 -8.22 -5.55
N GLN A 73 4.36 -7.14 -5.93
CA GLN A 73 3.03 -7.19 -6.51
C GLN A 73 3.02 -7.93 -7.85
N TRP A 74 4.04 -7.69 -8.68
CA TRP A 74 4.19 -8.39 -9.95
C TRP A 74 4.40 -9.88 -9.75
N ALA A 75 5.23 -10.27 -8.79
CA ALA A 75 5.50 -11.66 -8.48
C ALA A 75 4.24 -12.39 -8.00
N ASP A 76 3.39 -11.73 -7.21
CA ASP A 76 2.12 -12.29 -6.76
C ASP A 76 1.17 -12.56 -7.93
N VAL A 77 1.16 -11.67 -8.92
CA VAL A 77 0.32 -11.83 -10.11
C VAL A 77 0.84 -12.96 -11.02
N ALA A 78 2.14 -13.17 -11.03
CA ALA A 78 2.79 -14.19 -11.87
C ALA A 78 2.59 -15.61 -11.36
N VAL A 79 2.17 -15.75 -10.11
CA VAL A 79 1.86 -17.05 -9.51
C VAL A 79 0.44 -17.46 -9.86
#